data_4ce7adecb7cd06d262bec49f301002b9
#
_entry.id   4ce7adecb7cd06d262bec49f301002b9
#
_cell.length_a   1.000
_cell.length_b   1.000
_cell.length_c   1.000
_cell.angle_alpha   90.00
_cell.angle_beta   90.00
_cell.angle_gamma   90.00
#
_symmetry.space_group_name_H-M   'P 1'
#
loop_
_entity.id
_entity.type
_entity.pdbx_description
1 polymer ?
#
loop_
_entity_poly.entity_id
_entity_poly.type
_entity_poly.pdbx_seq_one_letter_code
_entity_poly.pdbx_strand_id
1 'polypeptide(L)'
;MAVLECEGLRKAYTGFELGELDLSLTEGRVLGLLGPNGSGKTTLIKLINGLIRPDGGRVAVCGLEPGPASRSLVSYMPERMQLPDWMRVGGLVRFYEDFYRDFEPQRARKLLSSLGVDEGLRVKQLSRGLRQKTQLVLAMSRRARLYLLDEPFGGVDPASRDYILETIMAGRAEGSALLISTHLISDAEGLLDDVLFLSEGKALLSGEAEQLRRERGMSIDALFREVFRC
;
A
#
# COMPACT_ATOMS: atom_id res chain seq x y z
N MET A 1 15.58 8.60 -8.50
CA MET A 1 14.76 8.61 -9.75
C MET A 1 13.30 8.48 -9.37
N ALA A 2 12.35 9.12 -10.06
CA ALA A 2 10.94 8.96 -9.74
C ALA A 2 10.46 7.56 -10.13
N VAL A 3 9.80 6.88 -9.18
CA VAL A 3 9.18 5.55 -9.38
C VAL A 3 7.71 5.70 -9.67
N LEU A 4 7.05 6.70 -9.07
CA LEU A 4 5.66 7.04 -9.32
C LEU A 4 5.56 8.54 -9.63
N GLU A 5 4.81 8.88 -10.68
CA GLU A 5 4.50 10.25 -11.06
C GLU A 5 3.01 10.35 -11.42
N CYS A 6 2.32 11.32 -10.82
CA CYS A 6 0.96 11.70 -11.17
C CYS A 6 0.94 13.18 -11.48
N GLU A 7 0.31 13.59 -12.57
CA GLU A 7 0.20 14.99 -12.99
C GLU A 7 -1.25 15.29 -13.35
N GLY A 8 -1.86 16.25 -12.63
CA GLY A 8 -3.23 16.66 -12.80
C GLY A 8 -4.23 15.48 -12.76
N LEU A 9 -3.90 14.41 -12.02
CA LEU A 9 -4.66 13.16 -12.02
C LEU A 9 -6.06 13.38 -11.46
N ARG A 10 -7.09 13.00 -12.24
CA ARG A 10 -8.49 13.23 -11.89
C ARG A 10 -9.35 12.01 -12.17
N LYS A 11 -10.33 11.75 -11.28
CA LYS A 11 -11.36 10.72 -11.43
C LYS A 11 -12.68 11.14 -10.83
N ALA A 12 -13.73 11.20 -11.65
CA ALA A 12 -15.08 11.53 -11.22
C ALA A 12 -15.97 10.28 -11.12
N TYR A 13 -16.83 10.26 -10.11
CA TYR A 13 -17.91 9.32 -9.90
C TYR A 13 -19.18 10.08 -9.54
N THR A 14 -20.32 9.45 -9.58
CA THR A 14 -21.56 10.05 -9.04
C THR A 14 -21.40 10.30 -7.54
N GLY A 15 -21.38 11.58 -7.15
CA GLY A 15 -21.27 12.00 -5.74
C GLY A 15 -19.86 12.04 -5.14
N PHE A 16 -18.80 11.75 -5.93
CA PHE A 16 -17.41 11.86 -5.47
C PHE A 16 -16.47 12.19 -6.64
N GLU A 17 -15.51 13.06 -6.41
CA GLU A 17 -14.44 13.35 -7.37
C GLU A 17 -13.08 13.34 -6.67
N LEU A 18 -12.14 12.56 -7.21
CA LEU A 18 -10.73 12.76 -6.95
C LEU A 18 -10.32 13.93 -7.85
N GLY A 19 -10.01 15.09 -7.25
CA GLY A 19 -9.61 16.31 -7.95
C GLY A 19 -8.25 16.20 -8.58
N GLU A 20 -7.81 17.26 -9.22
CA GLU A 20 -6.48 17.32 -9.82
C GLU A 20 -5.40 17.11 -8.75
N LEU A 21 -4.62 16.05 -8.93
CA LEU A 21 -3.63 15.62 -7.95
C LEU A 21 -2.28 15.41 -8.62
N ASP A 22 -1.30 16.14 -8.11
CA ASP A 22 0.11 15.98 -8.45
C ASP A 22 0.82 15.21 -7.32
N LEU A 23 1.58 14.21 -7.70
CA LEU A 23 2.31 13.35 -6.76
C LEU A 23 3.56 12.81 -7.43
N SER A 24 4.68 12.87 -6.73
CA SER A 24 5.92 12.21 -7.13
C SER A 24 6.48 11.41 -5.96
N LEU A 25 6.87 10.16 -6.21
CA LEU A 25 7.52 9.29 -5.23
C LEU A 25 8.80 8.72 -5.83
N THR A 26 9.91 9.01 -5.17
CA THR A 26 11.24 8.56 -5.62
C THR A 26 11.60 7.20 -5.03
N GLU A 27 12.57 6.53 -5.64
CA GLU A 27 13.07 5.26 -5.14
C GLU A 27 13.61 5.37 -3.72
N GLY A 28 13.46 4.30 -2.95
CA GLY A 28 13.87 4.20 -1.55
C GLY A 28 12.88 4.83 -0.55
N ARG A 29 11.98 5.71 -0.98
CA ARG A 29 11.10 6.47 -0.08
C ARG A 29 9.77 5.76 0.20
N VAL A 30 9.20 6.10 1.36
CA VAL A 30 7.89 5.66 1.83
C VAL A 30 6.94 6.84 1.90
N LEU A 31 5.86 6.78 1.11
CA LEU A 31 4.78 7.77 1.15
C LEU A 31 3.59 7.26 1.96
N GLY A 32 3.21 8.00 2.99
CA GLY A 32 1.95 7.84 3.71
C GLY A 32 0.82 8.57 2.99
N LEU A 33 -0.13 7.83 2.44
CA LEU A 33 -1.39 8.37 1.91
C LEU A 33 -2.43 8.35 3.03
N LEU A 34 -2.63 9.49 3.69
CA LEU A 34 -3.34 9.63 4.96
C LEU A 34 -4.68 10.34 4.75
N GLY A 35 -5.73 9.85 5.38
CA GLY A 35 -7.06 10.46 5.25
C GLY A 35 -8.16 9.58 5.83
N PRO A 36 -9.33 10.18 6.15
CA PRO A 36 -10.48 9.43 6.63
C PRO A 36 -11.02 8.44 5.57
N ASN A 37 -11.93 7.59 6.00
CA ASN A 37 -12.63 6.70 5.07
C ASN A 37 -13.44 7.53 4.05
N GLY A 38 -13.40 7.10 2.78
CA GLY A 38 -14.06 7.83 1.69
C GLY A 38 -13.27 9.02 1.13
N SER A 39 -12.08 9.34 1.65
CA SER A 39 -11.27 10.46 1.15
C SER A 39 -10.71 10.28 -0.27
N GLY A 40 -10.72 9.04 -0.82
CA GLY A 40 -10.23 8.75 -2.17
C GLY A 40 -8.93 7.95 -2.23
N LYS A 41 -8.35 7.51 -1.09
CA LYS A 41 -7.08 6.75 -1.03
C LYS A 41 -7.09 5.53 -1.95
N THR A 42 -8.09 4.65 -1.80
CA THR A 42 -8.23 3.46 -2.64
C THR A 42 -8.47 3.80 -4.12
N THR A 43 -9.14 4.92 -4.41
CA THR A 43 -9.31 5.41 -5.80
C THR A 43 -7.97 5.77 -6.41
N LEU A 44 -7.14 6.53 -5.70
CA LEU A 44 -5.79 6.88 -6.15
C LEU A 44 -4.93 5.63 -6.38
N ILE A 45 -4.91 4.70 -5.43
CA ILE A 45 -4.16 3.44 -5.56
C ILE A 45 -4.63 2.63 -6.79
N LYS A 46 -5.94 2.57 -7.03
CA LYS A 46 -6.49 1.87 -8.21
C LYS A 46 -6.11 2.53 -9.53
N LEU A 47 -6.04 3.86 -9.58
CA LEU A 47 -5.56 4.62 -10.74
C LEU A 47 -4.08 4.29 -11.01
N ILE A 48 -3.23 4.36 -9.98
CA ILE A 48 -1.80 4.04 -10.07
C ILE A 48 -1.59 2.61 -10.59
N ASN A 49 -2.36 1.65 -10.07
CA ASN A 49 -2.27 0.25 -10.47
C ASN A 49 -2.98 -0.06 -11.81
N GLY A 50 -3.61 0.94 -12.45
CA GLY A 50 -4.32 0.77 -13.71
C GLY A 50 -5.55 -0.15 -13.64
N LEU A 51 -6.18 -0.26 -12.46
CA LEU A 51 -7.43 -1.01 -12.26
C LEU A 51 -8.65 -0.20 -12.69
N ILE A 52 -8.51 1.13 -12.72
CA ILE A 52 -9.49 2.08 -13.26
C ILE A 52 -8.75 3.11 -14.11
N ARG A 53 -9.46 3.73 -15.06
CA ARG A 53 -8.89 4.77 -15.94
C ARG A 53 -9.14 6.15 -15.36
N PRO A 54 -8.18 7.08 -15.41
CA PRO A 54 -8.40 8.47 -15.06
C PRO A 54 -9.34 9.13 -16.07
N ASP A 55 -10.02 10.19 -15.64
CA ASP A 55 -10.83 11.07 -16.51
C ASP A 55 -10.04 12.31 -16.95
N GLY A 56 -8.89 12.56 -16.32
CA GLY A 56 -7.94 13.61 -16.67
C GLY A 56 -6.59 13.39 -16.03
N GLY A 57 -5.59 14.11 -16.53
CA GLY A 57 -4.22 13.98 -16.09
C GLY A 57 -3.54 12.68 -16.53
N ARG A 58 -2.38 12.41 -15.96
CA ARG A 58 -1.61 11.20 -16.23
C ARG A 58 -1.02 10.59 -14.97
N VAL A 59 -0.72 9.30 -15.05
CA VAL A 59 0.03 8.57 -14.04
C VAL A 59 1.05 7.68 -14.74
N ALA A 60 2.26 7.60 -14.18
CA ALA A 60 3.33 6.73 -14.67
C ALA A 60 4.02 6.01 -13.51
N VAL A 61 4.36 4.75 -13.72
CA VAL A 61 5.19 3.94 -12.81
C VAL A 61 6.47 3.56 -13.55
N CYS A 62 7.61 4.02 -13.03
CA CYS A 62 8.92 3.90 -13.70
C CYS A 62 8.88 4.40 -15.16
N GLY A 63 8.18 5.51 -15.41
CA GLY A 63 8.00 6.09 -16.74
C GLY A 63 7.00 5.35 -17.65
N LEU A 64 6.35 4.29 -17.16
CA LEU A 64 5.37 3.51 -17.92
C LEU A 64 3.95 3.89 -17.53
N GLU A 65 3.08 4.08 -18.51
CA GLU A 65 1.64 4.22 -18.27
C GLU A 65 1.03 2.95 -17.67
N PRO A 66 -0.10 3.07 -16.92
CA PRO A 66 -0.78 1.93 -16.33
C PRO A 66 -1.17 0.87 -17.36
N GLY A 67 -0.58 -0.31 -17.25
CA GLY A 67 -0.76 -1.41 -18.20
C GLY A 67 -0.08 -2.70 -17.73
N PRO A 68 -0.03 -3.74 -18.57
CA PRO A 68 0.63 -5.00 -18.20
C PRO A 68 2.11 -4.82 -17.80
N ALA A 69 2.85 -3.95 -18.52
CA ALA A 69 4.26 -3.69 -18.25
C ALA A 69 4.46 -2.99 -16.90
N SER A 70 3.72 -1.90 -16.60
CA SER A 70 3.83 -1.21 -15.31
C SER A 70 3.37 -2.10 -14.16
N ARG A 71 2.29 -2.89 -14.34
CA ARG A 71 1.81 -3.83 -13.30
C ARG A 71 2.80 -4.93 -12.95
N SER A 72 3.68 -5.32 -13.86
CA SER A 72 4.74 -6.27 -13.54
C SER A 72 5.76 -5.70 -12.55
N LEU A 73 5.87 -4.37 -12.45
CA LEU A 73 6.75 -3.64 -11.53
C LEU A 73 6.07 -3.26 -10.21
N VAL A 74 4.76 -3.51 -10.08
CA VAL A 74 3.95 -3.12 -8.92
C VAL A 74 3.55 -4.35 -8.12
N SER A 75 3.77 -4.31 -6.80
CA SER A 75 3.16 -5.24 -5.86
C SER A 75 2.02 -4.54 -5.13
N TYR A 76 0.80 -5.06 -5.27
CA TYR A 76 -0.40 -4.44 -4.72
C TYR A 76 -1.08 -5.34 -3.68
N MET A 77 -1.29 -4.79 -2.50
CA MET A 77 -2.12 -5.36 -1.45
C MET A 77 -3.39 -4.52 -1.29
N PRO A 78 -4.56 -4.98 -1.73
CA PRO A 78 -5.82 -4.26 -1.55
C PRO A 78 -6.34 -4.34 -0.11
N GLU A 79 -7.09 -3.32 0.32
CA GLU A 79 -7.78 -3.27 1.63
C GLU A 79 -8.68 -4.49 1.86
N ARG A 80 -9.48 -4.85 0.85
CA ARG A 80 -10.34 -6.03 0.93
C ARG A 80 -9.57 -7.26 0.51
N MET A 81 -9.59 -8.27 1.38
CA MET A 81 -8.96 -9.56 1.10
C MET A 81 -9.53 -10.18 -0.18
N GLN A 82 -8.63 -10.54 -1.09
CA GLN A 82 -8.98 -11.18 -2.38
C GLN A 82 -8.47 -12.61 -2.48
N LEU A 83 -8.01 -13.20 -1.36
CA LEU A 83 -7.53 -14.57 -1.36
C LEU A 83 -8.71 -15.55 -1.50
N PRO A 84 -8.68 -16.48 -2.48
CA PRO A 84 -9.76 -17.43 -2.69
C PRO A 84 -9.93 -18.38 -1.51
N ASP A 85 -11.10 -18.43 -0.90
CA ASP A 85 -11.41 -19.21 0.30
C ASP A 85 -11.17 -20.72 0.14
N TRP A 86 -11.35 -21.22 -1.07
CA TRP A 86 -11.20 -22.65 -1.40
C TRP A 86 -9.73 -23.07 -1.61
N MET A 87 -8.84 -22.13 -1.90
CA MET A 87 -7.44 -22.42 -2.21
C MET A 87 -6.64 -22.76 -0.94
N ARG A 88 -5.68 -23.66 -1.05
CA ARG A 88 -4.71 -23.92 0.01
C ARG A 88 -3.63 -22.85 0.01
N VAL A 89 -3.04 -22.57 1.18
CA VAL A 89 -1.96 -21.58 1.31
C VAL A 89 -0.78 -21.92 0.40
N GLY A 90 -0.32 -23.17 0.36
CA GLY A 90 0.71 -23.61 -0.58
C GLY A 90 0.32 -23.47 -2.05
N GLY A 91 -0.99 -23.55 -2.34
CA GLY A 91 -1.54 -23.25 -3.67
C GLY A 91 -1.42 -21.77 -4.03
N LEU A 92 -1.64 -20.87 -3.06
CA LEU A 92 -1.43 -19.42 -3.26
C LEU A 92 0.05 -19.11 -3.57
N VAL A 93 0.98 -19.71 -2.82
CA VAL A 93 2.42 -19.51 -3.06
C VAL A 93 2.78 -19.92 -4.49
N ARG A 94 2.32 -21.10 -4.95
CA ARG A 94 2.55 -21.55 -6.35
C ARG A 94 1.88 -20.61 -7.36
N PHE A 95 0.65 -20.17 -7.10
CA PHE A 95 -0.05 -19.24 -7.97
C PHE A 95 0.73 -17.93 -8.17
N TYR A 96 1.29 -17.37 -7.08
CA TYR A 96 2.12 -16.18 -7.19
C TYR A 96 3.44 -16.46 -7.92
N GLU A 97 4.07 -17.60 -7.70
CA GLU A 97 5.30 -18.05 -8.39
C GLU A 97 5.05 -18.17 -9.91
N ASP A 98 3.91 -18.71 -10.32
CA ASP A 98 3.54 -18.87 -11.73
C ASP A 98 3.23 -17.53 -12.41
N PHE A 99 2.61 -16.59 -11.68
CA PHE A 99 2.18 -15.31 -12.25
C PHE A 99 3.24 -14.21 -12.22
N TYR A 100 4.11 -14.20 -11.21
CA TYR A 100 5.07 -13.12 -10.99
C TYR A 100 6.51 -13.64 -11.04
N ARG A 101 7.24 -13.26 -12.07
CA ARG A 101 8.64 -13.67 -12.26
C ARG A 101 9.58 -13.19 -11.16
N ASP A 102 9.20 -12.12 -10.46
CA ASP A 102 9.93 -11.49 -9.36
C ASP A 102 9.48 -11.98 -7.97
N PHE A 103 8.65 -13.03 -7.91
CA PHE A 103 8.19 -13.60 -6.64
C PHE A 103 9.24 -14.54 -6.05
N GLU A 104 9.48 -14.43 -4.75
CA GLU A 104 10.41 -15.24 -3.97
C GLU A 104 9.65 -16.31 -3.14
N PRO A 105 9.40 -17.50 -3.67
CA PRO A 105 8.55 -18.52 -3.00
C PRO A 105 9.17 -19.03 -1.69
N GLN A 106 10.51 -19.13 -1.61
CA GLN A 106 11.20 -19.56 -0.40
C GLN A 106 11.01 -18.54 0.74
N ARG A 107 11.06 -17.26 0.41
CA ARG A 107 10.80 -16.18 1.35
C ARG A 107 9.35 -16.21 1.84
N ALA A 108 8.38 -16.35 0.94
CA ALA A 108 6.97 -16.46 1.29
C ALA A 108 6.74 -17.63 2.26
N ARG A 109 7.29 -18.81 1.96
CA ARG A 109 7.18 -19.99 2.84
C ARG A 109 7.81 -19.76 4.22
N LYS A 110 8.99 -19.15 4.28
CA LYS A 110 9.65 -18.83 5.55
C LYS A 110 8.79 -17.90 6.42
N LEU A 111 8.23 -16.82 5.83
CA LEU A 111 7.39 -15.88 6.55
C LEU A 111 6.04 -16.50 6.97
N LEU A 112 5.43 -17.33 6.14
CA LEU A 112 4.20 -18.06 6.49
C LEU A 112 4.45 -19.04 7.63
N SER A 113 5.57 -19.76 7.60
CA SER A 113 5.96 -20.69 8.68
C SER A 113 6.18 -19.94 10.01
N SER A 114 6.82 -18.76 10.00
CA SER A 114 6.99 -17.93 11.22
C SER A 114 5.66 -17.43 11.81
N LEU A 115 4.61 -17.34 11.00
CA LEU A 115 3.24 -17.06 11.44
C LEU A 115 2.49 -18.31 11.96
N GLY A 116 3.10 -19.49 11.92
CA GLY A 116 2.43 -20.75 12.22
C GLY A 116 1.39 -21.16 11.17
N VAL A 117 1.49 -20.63 9.95
CA VAL A 117 0.55 -20.94 8.85
C VAL A 117 1.05 -22.16 8.10
N ASP A 118 0.32 -23.27 8.21
CA ASP A 118 0.58 -24.50 7.46
C ASP A 118 0.10 -24.35 6.00
N GLU A 119 0.96 -24.72 5.05
CA GLU A 119 0.65 -24.64 3.60
C GLU A 119 -0.53 -25.53 3.18
N GLY A 120 -0.85 -26.57 3.95
CA GLY A 120 -1.99 -27.47 3.73
C GLY A 120 -3.34 -26.85 4.08
N LEU A 121 -3.37 -25.82 4.93
CA LEU A 121 -4.61 -25.14 5.33
C LEU A 121 -5.26 -24.43 4.14
N ARG A 122 -6.60 -24.46 4.10
CA ARG A 122 -7.35 -23.61 3.18
C ARG A 122 -7.48 -22.18 3.73
N VAL A 123 -7.52 -21.20 2.85
CA VAL A 123 -7.69 -19.78 3.23
C VAL A 123 -8.89 -19.58 4.15
N LYS A 124 -10.03 -20.25 3.92
CA LYS A 124 -11.21 -20.18 4.79
C LYS A 124 -10.99 -20.63 6.24
N GLN A 125 -9.95 -21.42 6.50
CA GLN A 125 -9.60 -21.91 7.84
C GLN A 125 -8.73 -20.91 8.62
N LEU A 126 -8.16 -19.91 7.96
CA LEU A 126 -7.39 -18.86 8.60
C LEU A 126 -8.32 -17.85 9.29
N SER A 127 -7.92 -17.35 10.45
CA SER A 127 -8.57 -16.21 11.07
C SER A 127 -8.44 -14.97 10.15
N ARG A 128 -9.26 -13.95 10.40
CA ARG A 128 -9.19 -12.69 9.62
C ARG A 128 -7.78 -12.08 9.67
N GLY A 129 -7.16 -12.01 10.85
CA GLY A 129 -5.81 -11.48 11.00
C GLY A 129 -4.74 -12.31 10.27
N LEU A 130 -4.84 -13.67 10.34
CA LEU A 130 -3.92 -14.53 9.60
C LEU A 130 -4.09 -14.42 8.08
N ARG A 131 -5.32 -14.26 7.58
CA ARG A 131 -5.56 -14.00 6.15
C ARG A 131 -4.88 -12.71 5.71
N GLN A 132 -5.00 -11.64 6.51
CA GLN A 132 -4.38 -10.35 6.20
C GLN A 132 -2.85 -10.45 6.20
N LYS A 133 -2.26 -11.09 7.22
CA LYS A 133 -0.82 -11.35 7.27
C LYS A 133 -0.35 -12.21 6.09
N THR A 134 -1.13 -13.25 5.72
CA THR A 134 -0.84 -14.07 4.53
C THR A 134 -0.83 -13.23 3.25
N GLN A 135 -1.81 -12.34 3.07
CA GLN A 135 -1.87 -11.45 1.91
C GLN A 135 -0.68 -10.50 1.87
N LEU A 136 -0.30 -9.92 3.03
CA LEU A 136 0.89 -9.08 3.15
C LEU A 136 2.16 -9.86 2.78
N VAL A 137 2.34 -11.06 3.35
CA VAL A 137 3.50 -11.92 3.04
C VAL A 137 3.62 -12.17 1.54
N LEU A 138 2.51 -12.52 0.87
CA LEU A 138 2.53 -12.75 -0.59
C LEU A 138 2.91 -11.47 -1.35
N ALA A 139 2.36 -10.31 -0.96
CA ALA A 139 2.71 -9.03 -1.59
C ALA A 139 4.18 -8.65 -1.36
N MET A 140 4.68 -8.81 -0.12
CA MET A 140 6.04 -8.44 0.25
C MET A 140 7.09 -9.49 -0.16
N SER A 141 6.68 -10.64 -0.67
CA SER A 141 7.57 -11.64 -1.25
C SER A 141 7.84 -11.44 -2.75
N ARG A 142 7.36 -10.35 -3.34
CA ARG A 142 7.75 -9.89 -4.68
C ARG A 142 8.93 -8.93 -4.59
N ARG A 143 9.76 -8.88 -5.63
CA ARG A 143 10.82 -7.86 -5.81
C ARG A 143 10.35 -6.72 -6.70
N ALA A 144 9.27 -6.07 -6.29
CA ALA A 144 8.66 -4.98 -7.04
C ALA A 144 9.46 -3.67 -6.95
N ARG A 145 9.26 -2.80 -7.93
CA ARG A 145 9.80 -1.42 -7.90
C ARG A 145 8.91 -0.49 -7.09
N LEU A 146 7.60 -0.76 -7.08
CA LEU A 146 6.60 -0.01 -6.31
C LEU A 146 5.72 -0.98 -5.52
N TYR A 147 5.63 -0.78 -4.22
CA TYR A 147 4.64 -1.45 -3.38
C TYR A 147 3.49 -0.49 -3.09
N LEU A 148 2.27 -0.98 -3.28
CA LEU A 148 1.03 -0.27 -2.97
C LEU A 148 0.30 -1.07 -1.89
N LEU A 149 0.27 -0.58 -0.66
CA LEU A 149 -0.39 -1.24 0.46
C LEU A 149 -1.61 -0.42 0.90
N ASP A 150 -2.80 -0.97 0.66
CA ASP A 150 -4.05 -0.31 0.99
C ASP A 150 -4.57 -0.82 2.34
N GLU A 151 -4.50 0.02 3.38
CA GLU A 151 -4.88 -0.26 4.78
C GLU A 151 -4.25 -1.55 5.35
N PRO A 152 -2.91 -1.74 5.32
CA PRO A 152 -2.27 -2.98 5.74
C PRO A 152 -2.45 -3.30 7.22
N PHE A 153 -2.75 -2.30 8.07
CA PHE A 153 -2.99 -2.44 9.50
C PHE A 153 -4.48 -2.68 9.85
N GLY A 154 -5.37 -2.58 8.86
CA GLY A 154 -6.82 -2.66 9.07
C GLY A 154 -7.27 -4.03 9.57
N GLY A 155 -8.02 -4.07 10.69
CA GLY A 155 -8.59 -5.32 11.21
C GLY A 155 -7.59 -6.31 11.84
N VAL A 156 -6.38 -5.85 12.14
CA VAL A 156 -5.34 -6.60 12.85
C VAL A 156 -5.27 -6.11 14.29
N ASP A 157 -5.04 -7.01 15.23
CA ASP A 157 -4.86 -6.66 16.63
C ASP A 157 -3.56 -5.86 16.85
N PRO A 158 -3.50 -4.99 17.87
CA PRO A 158 -2.32 -4.14 18.12
C PRO A 158 -1.01 -4.91 18.24
N ALA A 159 -1.01 -6.08 18.89
CA ALA A 159 0.20 -6.90 19.06
C ALA A 159 0.75 -7.47 17.74
N SER A 160 -0.09 -7.53 16.71
CA SER A 160 0.29 -8.00 15.38
C SER A 160 0.81 -6.89 14.45
N ARG A 161 0.72 -5.62 14.87
CA ARG A 161 1.15 -4.48 14.03
C ARG A 161 2.65 -4.42 13.86
N ASP A 162 3.41 -4.74 14.91
CA ASP A 162 4.88 -4.80 14.85
C ASP A 162 5.33 -5.82 13.80
N TYR A 163 4.68 -6.99 13.74
CA TYR A 163 4.98 -7.98 12.70
C TYR A 163 4.71 -7.45 11.29
N ILE A 164 3.64 -6.67 11.11
CA ILE A 164 3.32 -6.04 9.81
C ILE A 164 4.42 -5.05 9.43
N LEU A 165 4.83 -4.19 10.36
CA LEU A 165 5.92 -3.23 10.16
C LEU A 165 7.23 -3.92 9.78
N GLU A 166 7.63 -4.92 10.56
CA GLU A 166 8.84 -5.72 10.28
C GLU A 166 8.76 -6.41 8.90
N THR A 167 7.60 -6.99 8.58
CA THR A 167 7.39 -7.65 7.27
C THR A 167 7.49 -6.65 6.12
N ILE A 168 6.94 -5.45 6.27
CA ILE A 168 7.03 -4.38 5.27
C ILE A 168 8.49 -3.94 5.11
N MET A 169 9.17 -3.61 6.20
CA MET A 169 10.54 -3.10 6.16
C MET A 169 11.53 -4.12 5.62
N ALA A 170 11.48 -5.34 6.13
CA ALA A 170 12.33 -6.42 5.64
C ALA A 170 11.93 -6.93 4.25
N GLY A 171 10.67 -6.68 3.83
CA GLY A 171 10.06 -7.15 2.58
C GLY A 171 10.43 -6.36 1.36
N ARG A 172 10.76 -5.10 1.51
CA ARG A 172 11.04 -4.20 0.39
C ARG A 172 12.30 -4.62 -0.37
N ALA A 173 12.21 -4.60 -1.70
CA ALA A 173 13.39 -4.69 -2.54
C ALA A 173 14.23 -3.41 -2.37
N GLU A 174 15.55 -3.54 -2.44
CA GLU A 174 16.47 -2.40 -2.38
C GLU A 174 16.13 -1.39 -3.49
N GLY A 175 16.10 -0.10 -3.14
CA GLY A 175 15.72 0.98 -4.05
C GLY A 175 14.23 1.03 -4.45
N SER A 176 13.37 0.13 -3.92
CA SER A 176 11.93 0.20 -4.20
C SER A 176 11.25 1.36 -3.47
N ALA A 177 10.20 1.90 -4.07
CA ALA A 177 9.31 2.85 -3.43
C ALA A 177 8.10 2.14 -2.78
N LEU A 178 7.53 2.75 -1.74
CA LEU A 178 6.37 2.21 -1.03
C LEU A 178 5.34 3.32 -0.81
N LEU A 179 4.09 3.05 -1.19
CA LEU A 179 2.93 3.86 -0.83
C LEU A 179 2.04 3.05 0.12
N ILE A 180 1.81 3.60 1.31
CA ILE A 180 0.92 3.01 2.32
C ILE A 180 -0.27 3.92 2.52
N SER A 181 -1.49 3.44 2.24
CA SER A 181 -2.69 4.12 2.69
C SER A 181 -3.05 3.66 4.10
N THR A 182 -3.36 4.59 4.98
CA THR A 182 -3.87 4.26 6.30
C THR A 182 -4.61 5.42 6.96
N HIS A 183 -5.51 5.10 7.88
CA HIS A 183 -6.09 6.01 8.87
C HIS A 183 -5.50 5.78 10.27
N LEU A 184 -4.67 4.74 10.45
CA LEU A 184 -3.95 4.40 11.69
C LEU A 184 -2.52 4.96 11.62
N ILE A 185 -2.40 6.28 11.74
CA ILE A 185 -1.15 6.98 11.44
C ILE A 185 -0.08 6.68 12.47
N SER A 186 -0.46 6.62 13.76
CA SER A 186 0.46 6.26 14.85
C SER A 186 1.25 4.96 14.60
N ASP A 187 0.64 4.01 13.90
CA ASP A 187 1.26 2.72 13.62
C ASP A 187 2.28 2.81 12.47
N ALA A 188 2.04 3.69 11.51
CA ALA A 188 2.88 3.83 10.31
C ALA A 188 3.90 4.97 10.41
N GLU A 189 3.71 5.92 11.32
CA GLU A 189 4.44 7.21 11.36
C GLU A 189 5.97 7.06 11.32
N GLY A 190 6.51 6.04 11.99
CA GLY A 190 7.94 5.77 12.02
C GLY A 190 8.54 5.30 10.68
N LEU A 191 7.69 4.92 9.72
CA LEU A 191 8.12 4.47 8.40
C LEU A 191 8.11 5.58 7.34
N LEU A 192 7.36 6.68 7.60
CA LEU A 192 7.02 7.65 6.57
C LEU A 192 8.14 8.65 6.31
N ASP A 193 8.63 8.69 5.07
CA ASP A 193 9.50 9.74 4.58
C ASP A 193 8.69 10.95 4.08
N ASP A 194 7.60 10.68 3.38
CA ASP A 194 6.68 11.68 2.83
C ASP A 194 5.25 11.38 3.25
N VAL A 195 4.43 12.43 3.29
CA VAL A 195 2.99 12.30 3.58
C VAL A 195 2.16 13.07 2.56
N LEU A 196 0.98 12.54 2.27
CA LEU A 196 -0.08 13.20 1.53
C LEU A 196 -1.39 13.04 2.30
N PHE A 197 -1.94 14.15 2.80
CA PHE A 197 -3.24 14.17 3.46
C PHE A 197 -4.32 14.37 2.42
N LEU A 198 -5.21 13.39 2.30
CA LEU A 198 -6.30 13.38 1.33
C LEU A 198 -7.66 13.50 2.02
N SER A 199 -8.47 14.46 1.60
CA SER A 199 -9.84 14.65 2.07
C SER A 199 -10.76 14.96 0.91
N GLU A 200 -11.91 14.29 0.85
CA GLU A 200 -12.94 14.51 -0.18
C GLU A 200 -12.36 14.60 -1.61
N GLY A 201 -11.37 13.74 -1.89
CA GLY A 201 -10.70 13.69 -3.18
C GLY A 201 -9.66 14.79 -3.43
N LYS A 202 -9.33 15.63 -2.45
CA LYS A 202 -8.35 16.73 -2.59
C LYS A 202 -7.16 16.53 -1.67
N ALA A 203 -5.98 16.90 -2.18
CA ALA A 203 -4.77 17.00 -1.36
C ALA A 203 -4.88 18.24 -0.46
N LEU A 204 -4.91 18.05 0.86
CA LEU A 204 -4.94 19.14 1.83
C LEU A 204 -3.53 19.57 2.24
N LEU A 205 -2.62 18.62 2.38
CA LEU A 205 -1.24 18.84 2.79
C LEU A 205 -0.37 17.74 2.20
N SER A 206 0.80 18.10 1.73
CA SER A 206 1.82 17.14 1.30
C SER A 206 3.20 17.68 1.66
N GLY A 207 4.13 16.79 1.95
CA GLY A 207 5.51 17.16 2.22
C GLY A 207 6.32 16.05 2.90
N GLU A 208 7.59 16.37 3.14
CA GLU A 208 8.49 15.48 3.87
C GLU A 208 8.05 15.41 5.35
N ALA A 209 7.89 14.20 5.88
CA ALA A 209 7.36 13.98 7.23
C ALA A 209 8.23 14.63 8.31
N GLU A 210 9.56 14.53 8.18
CA GLU A 210 10.49 15.13 9.15
C GLU A 210 10.49 16.66 9.10
N GLN A 211 10.36 17.25 7.92
CA GLN A 211 10.22 18.70 7.77
C GLN A 211 8.92 19.19 8.44
N LEU A 212 7.80 18.52 8.17
CA LEU A 212 6.50 18.85 8.77
C LEU A 212 6.52 18.74 10.29
N ARG A 213 7.17 17.70 10.86
CA ARG A 213 7.34 17.55 12.31
C ARG A 213 8.10 18.74 12.91
N ARG A 214 9.19 19.18 12.27
CA ARG A 214 9.99 20.32 12.72
C ARG A 214 9.24 21.64 12.63
N GLU A 215 8.57 21.90 11.51
CA GLU A 215 7.83 23.15 11.27
C GLU A 215 6.62 23.29 12.18
N ARG A 216 5.93 22.18 12.49
CA ARG A 216 4.70 22.18 13.29
C ARG A 216 4.95 21.88 14.77
N GLY A 217 6.13 21.37 15.13
CA GLY A 217 6.46 21.01 16.50
C GLY A 217 5.63 19.84 17.06
N MET A 218 5.11 18.97 16.19
CA MET A 218 4.23 17.86 16.56
C MET A 218 4.43 16.64 15.65
N SER A 219 3.90 15.48 16.08
CA SER A 219 3.91 14.25 15.28
C SER A 219 2.98 14.34 14.09
N ILE A 220 3.15 13.47 13.08
CA ILE A 220 2.26 13.39 11.93
C ILE A 220 0.85 12.97 12.35
N ASP A 221 0.72 12.09 13.37
CA ASP A 221 -0.58 11.72 13.93
C ASP A 221 -1.29 12.93 14.60
N ALA A 222 -0.56 13.73 15.36
CA ALA A 222 -1.11 14.96 15.98
C ALA A 222 -1.52 15.99 14.90
N LEU A 223 -0.68 16.18 13.88
CA LEU A 223 -0.96 17.07 12.76
C LEU A 223 -2.20 16.60 11.97
N PHE A 224 -2.36 15.31 11.77
CA PHE A 224 -3.54 14.74 11.13
C PHE A 224 -4.80 15.07 11.95
N ARG A 225 -4.79 14.84 13.27
CA ARG A 225 -5.93 15.18 14.14
C ARG A 225 -6.28 16.66 14.11
N GLU A 226 -5.26 17.54 14.03
CA GLU A 226 -5.48 18.99 13.91
C GLU A 226 -6.14 19.33 12.56
N VAL A 227 -5.62 18.81 11.45
CA VAL A 227 -6.14 19.09 10.10
C VAL A 227 -7.56 18.57 9.91
N PHE A 228 -7.85 17.38 10.42
CA PHE A 228 -9.18 16.76 10.28
C PHE A 228 -10.12 17.05 11.46
N ARG A 229 -9.65 17.79 12.49
CA ARG A 229 -10.41 18.14 13.71
C ARG A 229 -11.16 16.96 14.32
N CYS A 230 -10.46 15.82 14.43
CA CYS A 230 -10.99 14.59 15.04
C CYS A 230 -10.77 14.57 16.55
#